data_916778d1537cb077eaf376785e708164
#
_entry.id   916778d1537cb077eaf376785e708164
#
_cell.length_a   1.000
_cell.length_b   1.000
_cell.length_c   1.000
_cell.angle_alpha   90.00
_cell.angle_beta   90.00
_cell.angle_gamma   90.00
#
_symmetry.space_group_name_H-M   'P 1'
#
loop_
_entity.id
_entity.type
_entity.pdbx_description
1 polymer ?
#
loop_
_entity_poly.entity_id
_entity_poly.type
_entity_poly.pdbx_seq_one_letter_code
_entity_poly.pdbx_strand_id
1 'polypeptide(L)'
;IDRSRGLGDVYKRQLYTSGSTGKTKGVLHTTGGYLVYASFTHKYSFDYHQGDVYWCTADAGWVTGHSYSVYGPLANGAKTLLFEGVPNYPDFSRFWQVCDKHQVNIFYTAPTAIRALMKEGDDFVKKCDLSSLRILGTVGEPINPEAWNWYASVVGKNKCPVIDTWWQTETGGHLISPIPGVSKLKPGSAAHPYFGIEAAIVDDNGNILEGECEGKLCMLDSWPGQMRTVYGDHQRFKDTYFSQFKGKYFTGDGCKRDKDGYYWITGRVDDCINVCLLYTSPSPRDRSI
;
A
#
# COMPACT_ATOMS: atom_id res chain seq x y z
N ILE A 1 25.93 -13.59 23.35
CA ILE A 1 25.10 -12.44 22.94
C ILE A 1 25.95 -11.22 23.19
N ASP A 2 26.43 -10.61 22.13
CA ASP A 2 27.24 -9.40 22.23
C ASP A 2 26.36 -8.25 22.74
N ARG A 3 26.56 -7.83 23.98
CA ARG A 3 25.83 -6.74 24.63
C ARG A 3 26.35 -5.36 24.26
N SER A 4 27.42 -5.26 23.47
CA SER A 4 28.01 -3.98 23.04
C SER A 4 27.25 -3.31 21.94
N ARG A 5 26.33 -4.01 21.33
CA ARG A 5 25.47 -3.47 20.26
C ARG A 5 24.36 -2.66 20.90
N GLY A 6 24.44 -1.37 20.74
CA GLY A 6 23.50 -0.41 21.29
C GLY A 6 22.07 -0.66 20.82
N LEU A 7 21.13 -0.05 21.49
CA LEU A 7 19.70 -0.10 21.16
C LEU A 7 19.37 0.35 19.73
N GLY A 8 20.29 1.04 19.06
CA GLY A 8 20.21 1.43 17.65
C GLY A 8 20.47 0.30 16.67
N ASP A 9 21.02 -0.79 17.19
CA ASP A 9 21.25 -1.96 16.39
C ASP A 9 19.93 -2.64 16.11
N VAL A 10 19.33 -2.16 15.11
CA VAL A 10 19.47 -2.94 14.08
C VAL A 10 18.21 -3.58 13.58
N TYR A 11 17.63 -4.51 14.06
CA TYR A 11 16.52 -5.20 13.46
C TYR A 11 15.59 -5.67 14.53
N LYS A 12 14.44 -5.11 14.54
CA LYS A 12 13.48 -5.69 15.47
C LYS A 12 12.11 -5.81 14.86
N ARG A 13 12.08 -5.88 13.51
CA ARG A 13 10.84 -6.13 12.84
C ARG A 13 10.97 -7.28 11.89
N GLN A 14 10.36 -8.36 12.30
CA GLN A 14 10.09 -9.51 11.46
C GLN A 14 8.62 -9.50 11.13
N LEU A 15 8.32 -9.25 9.87
CA LEU A 15 6.98 -9.35 9.33
C LEU A 15 6.92 -10.59 8.46
N TYR A 16 6.04 -11.50 8.79
CA TYR A 16 5.88 -12.73 8.01
C TYR A 16 4.92 -12.52 6.87
N THR A 17 5.37 -12.86 5.67
CA THR A 17 4.53 -12.85 4.46
C THR A 17 4.42 -14.25 3.88
N SER A 18 3.33 -14.50 3.15
CA SER A 18 3.23 -15.70 2.32
C SER A 18 4.35 -15.67 1.28
N GLY A 19 5.19 -16.71 1.25
CA GLY A 19 6.15 -16.87 0.18
C GLY A 19 5.49 -17.52 -1.03
N SER A 20 5.88 -17.14 -2.24
CA SER A 20 5.48 -17.81 -3.50
C SER A 20 5.75 -19.33 -3.51
N THR A 21 6.65 -19.80 -2.66
CA THR A 21 7.00 -21.22 -2.46
C THR A 21 6.23 -21.91 -1.33
N GLY A 22 5.13 -21.31 -0.82
CA GLY A 22 4.33 -21.88 0.26
C GLY A 22 4.95 -21.76 1.66
N LYS A 23 6.25 -21.49 1.78
CA LYS A 23 6.92 -21.30 3.07
C LYS A 23 6.96 -19.82 3.43
N THR A 24 6.39 -19.43 4.57
CA THR A 24 6.42 -18.05 5.05
C THR A 24 7.86 -17.51 5.14
N LYS A 25 8.04 -16.23 4.88
CA LYS A 25 9.33 -15.55 5.00
C LYS A 25 9.23 -14.41 6.01
N GLY A 26 10.18 -14.34 6.94
CA GLY A 26 10.30 -13.23 7.89
C GLY A 26 11.05 -12.07 7.24
N VAL A 27 10.34 -11.02 6.86
CA VAL A 27 10.93 -9.80 6.32
C VAL A 27 11.58 -9.02 7.44
N LEU A 28 12.87 -8.73 7.31
CA LEU A 28 13.65 -8.06 8.35
C LEU A 28 13.99 -6.62 7.97
N HIS A 29 13.48 -5.67 8.74
CA HIS A 29 13.79 -4.25 8.61
C HIS A 29 14.68 -3.74 9.73
N THR A 30 15.49 -2.70 9.45
CA THR A 30 16.18 -1.94 10.49
C THR A 30 15.25 -0.94 11.15
N THR A 31 15.40 -0.74 12.45
CA THR A 31 14.56 0.20 13.22
C THR A 31 14.64 1.62 12.65
N GLY A 32 15.86 2.14 12.45
CA GLY A 32 16.07 3.51 11.99
C GLY A 32 15.54 3.74 10.56
N GLY A 33 15.98 2.91 9.60
CA GLY A 33 15.56 3.06 8.20
C GLY A 33 14.07 2.91 8.01
N TYR A 34 13.46 1.90 8.64
CA TYR A 34 12.04 1.67 8.58
C TYR A 34 11.24 2.84 9.18
N LEU A 35 11.59 3.29 10.38
CA LEU A 35 10.85 4.35 11.06
C LEU A 35 10.95 5.69 10.33
N VAL A 36 12.14 6.06 9.85
CA VAL A 36 12.34 7.26 9.04
C VAL A 36 11.49 7.21 7.80
N TYR A 37 11.48 6.07 7.10
CA TYR A 37 10.75 5.94 5.85
C TYR A 37 9.23 5.93 6.06
N ALA A 38 8.72 5.19 7.05
CA ALA A 38 7.31 5.18 7.39
C ALA A 38 6.81 6.56 7.82
N SER A 39 7.59 7.29 8.63
CA SER A 39 7.28 8.67 9.03
C SER A 39 7.26 9.63 7.85
N PHE A 40 8.27 9.56 7.00
CA PHE A 40 8.39 10.42 5.82
C PHE A 40 7.23 10.19 4.84
N THR A 41 6.96 8.94 4.48
CA THR A 41 5.89 8.61 3.53
C THR A 41 4.51 8.90 4.11
N HIS A 42 4.27 8.64 5.40
CA HIS A 42 3.02 9.05 6.05
C HIS A 42 2.80 10.56 5.95
N LYS A 43 3.82 11.36 6.28
CA LYS A 43 3.70 12.82 6.30
C LYS A 43 3.34 13.38 4.93
N TYR A 44 4.03 12.96 3.88
CA TYR A 44 3.90 13.57 2.56
C TYR A 44 2.85 12.92 1.66
N SER A 45 2.62 11.60 1.76
CA SER A 45 1.52 10.96 1.02
C SER A 45 0.16 11.43 1.48
N PHE A 46 0.03 11.72 2.77
CA PHE A 46 -1.25 12.15 3.35
C PHE A 46 -1.30 13.64 3.67
N ASP A 47 -0.29 14.42 3.24
CA ASP A 47 -0.22 15.86 3.54
C ASP A 47 -0.62 16.13 5.00
N TYR A 48 0.01 15.37 5.92
CA TYR A 48 -0.35 15.39 7.33
C TYR A 48 -0.05 16.75 7.96
N HIS A 49 -1.04 17.34 8.60
CA HIS A 49 -0.93 18.56 9.40
C HIS A 49 -1.10 18.24 10.88
N GLN A 50 -0.39 19.02 11.70
CA GLN A 50 -0.49 18.86 13.15
C GLN A 50 -1.95 19.07 13.63
N GLY A 51 -2.47 18.08 14.34
CA GLY A 51 -3.84 18.09 14.82
C GLY A 51 -4.81 17.22 14.02
N ASP A 52 -4.45 16.83 12.78
CA ASP A 52 -5.26 15.92 11.99
C ASP A 52 -5.53 14.61 12.74
N VAL A 53 -6.76 14.12 12.59
CA VAL A 53 -7.14 12.78 12.99
C VAL A 53 -6.95 11.86 11.78
N TYR A 54 -6.03 10.93 11.93
CA TYR A 54 -5.69 9.95 10.91
C TYR A 54 -6.31 8.60 11.25
N TRP A 55 -6.94 7.96 10.28
CA TRP A 55 -7.50 6.63 10.44
C TRP A 55 -7.11 5.72 9.28
N CYS A 56 -6.35 4.68 9.60
CA CYS A 56 -6.07 3.54 8.73
C CYS A 56 -6.87 2.33 9.22
N THR A 57 -7.65 1.71 8.34
CA THR A 57 -8.49 0.56 8.69
C THR A 57 -7.77 -0.77 8.59
N ALA A 58 -6.48 -0.78 8.28
CA ALA A 58 -5.71 -2.01 8.14
C ALA A 58 -5.57 -2.73 9.49
N ASP A 59 -5.73 -4.05 9.44
CA ASP A 59 -5.50 -4.93 10.58
C ASP A 59 -4.04 -4.84 11.06
N ALA A 60 -3.86 -4.91 12.39
CA ALA A 60 -2.55 -4.88 13.02
C ALA A 60 -1.66 -6.08 12.67
N GLY A 61 -2.23 -7.17 12.15
CA GLY A 61 -1.49 -8.34 11.65
C GLY A 61 -0.82 -8.10 10.30
N TRP A 62 -1.20 -7.04 9.57
CA TRP A 62 -0.62 -6.68 8.29
C TRP A 62 0.41 -5.56 8.42
N VAL A 63 1.37 -5.53 7.49
CA VAL A 63 2.40 -4.47 7.47
C VAL A 63 1.80 -3.06 7.38
N THR A 64 0.67 -2.89 6.73
CA THR A 64 -0.02 -1.60 6.63
C THR A 64 -0.46 -1.11 8.01
N GLY A 65 -1.00 -1.99 8.86
CA GLY A 65 -1.30 -1.67 10.25
C GLY A 65 -0.05 -1.24 11.03
N HIS A 66 1.07 -1.90 10.80
CA HIS A 66 2.34 -1.52 11.41
C HIS A 66 2.84 -0.16 10.93
N SER A 67 3.03 0.00 9.61
CA SER A 67 3.61 1.23 9.06
C SER A 67 2.70 2.43 9.19
N TYR A 68 1.39 2.25 8.97
CA TYR A 68 0.45 3.36 8.79
C TYR A 68 -0.72 3.41 9.76
N SER A 69 -0.87 2.47 10.71
CA SER A 69 -1.72 2.69 11.89
C SER A 69 -0.89 3.07 13.12
N VAL A 70 0.38 2.62 13.18
CA VAL A 70 1.22 2.79 14.36
C VAL A 70 2.44 3.69 14.07
N TYR A 71 3.43 3.20 13.31
CA TYR A 71 4.75 3.81 13.31
C TYR A 71 4.84 5.13 12.55
N GLY A 72 4.31 5.22 11.34
CA GLY A 72 4.32 6.45 10.56
C GLY A 72 3.55 7.58 11.24
N PRO A 73 2.27 7.36 11.60
CA PRO A 73 1.48 8.38 12.30
C PRO A 73 2.09 8.82 13.62
N LEU A 74 2.45 7.88 14.51
CA LEU A 74 2.97 8.22 15.85
C LEU A 74 4.32 8.91 15.79
N ALA A 75 5.19 8.55 14.85
CA ALA A 75 6.47 9.24 14.63
C ALA A 75 6.29 10.70 14.18
N ASN A 76 5.14 11.03 13.59
CA ASN A 76 4.75 12.39 13.22
C ASN A 76 3.90 13.10 14.30
N GLY A 77 3.64 12.47 15.44
CA GLY A 77 2.79 13.02 16.49
C GLY A 77 1.30 13.07 16.11
N ALA A 78 0.87 12.24 15.15
CA ALA A 78 -0.51 12.21 14.69
C ALA A 78 -1.44 11.55 15.71
N LYS A 79 -2.69 12.02 15.72
CA LYS A 79 -3.79 11.33 16.39
C LYS A 79 -4.24 10.18 15.49
N THR A 80 -3.78 8.96 15.77
CA THR A 80 -4.18 7.78 15.02
C THR A 80 -5.39 7.12 15.70
N LEU A 81 -6.41 6.82 14.90
CA LEU A 81 -7.61 6.12 15.36
C LEU A 81 -7.43 4.62 15.15
N LEU A 82 -7.66 3.85 16.19
CA LEU A 82 -7.73 2.39 16.14
C LEU A 82 -9.18 1.95 16.29
N PHE A 83 -9.64 1.12 15.39
CA PHE A 83 -11.02 0.66 15.33
C PHE A 83 -11.09 -0.86 15.42
N GLU A 84 -11.77 -1.33 16.47
CA GLU A 84 -12.09 -2.75 16.63
C GLU A 84 -13.51 -2.99 16.12
N GLY A 85 -13.62 -3.52 14.92
CA GLY A 85 -14.91 -3.77 14.30
C GLY A 85 -14.81 -4.03 12.80
N VAL A 86 -15.97 -4.17 12.17
CA VAL A 86 -16.12 -4.45 10.75
C VAL A 86 -16.91 -3.32 10.06
N PRO A 87 -16.74 -3.12 8.74
CA PRO A 87 -17.35 -1.99 8.05
C PRO A 87 -18.89 -2.05 7.93
N ASN A 88 -19.47 -3.22 8.16
CA ASN A 88 -20.88 -3.50 7.93
C ASN A 88 -21.70 -3.79 9.20
N TYR A 89 -21.19 -3.47 10.39
CA TYR A 89 -21.94 -3.64 11.63
C TYR A 89 -22.00 -2.35 12.44
N PRO A 90 -23.20 -1.91 12.90
CA PRO A 90 -24.51 -2.55 12.73
C PRO A 90 -25.11 -2.43 11.33
N ASP A 91 -24.59 -1.54 10.49
CA ASP A 91 -24.93 -1.40 9.08
C ASP A 91 -23.75 -0.82 8.28
N PHE A 92 -23.89 -0.67 6.97
CA PHE A 92 -22.84 -0.21 6.05
C PHE A 92 -22.47 1.28 6.18
N SER A 93 -23.11 2.03 7.08
CA SER A 93 -22.67 3.39 7.43
C SER A 93 -21.55 3.41 8.47
N ARG A 94 -21.14 2.26 9.00
CA ARG A 94 -20.22 2.17 10.15
C ARG A 94 -18.93 2.97 9.99
N PHE A 95 -18.26 2.85 8.86
CA PHE A 95 -17.03 3.60 8.62
C PHE A 95 -17.31 5.12 8.56
N TRP A 96 -18.39 5.50 7.94
CA TRP A 96 -18.79 6.90 7.82
C TRP A 96 -19.19 7.51 9.15
N GLN A 97 -19.89 6.73 10.01
CA GLN A 97 -20.19 7.14 11.39
C GLN A 97 -18.90 7.34 12.22
N VAL A 98 -17.88 6.52 12.03
CA VAL A 98 -16.59 6.69 12.70
C VAL A 98 -15.89 7.95 12.21
N CYS A 99 -15.89 8.21 10.89
CA CYS A 99 -15.33 9.43 10.32
C CYS A 99 -16.02 10.68 10.86
N ASP A 100 -17.35 10.69 10.88
CA ASP A 100 -18.19 11.78 11.39
C ASP A 100 -17.94 12.00 12.89
N LYS A 101 -18.14 10.96 13.70
CA LYS A 101 -18.01 11.04 15.17
C LYS A 101 -16.64 11.54 15.63
N HIS A 102 -15.58 11.10 14.97
CA HIS A 102 -14.20 11.39 15.37
C HIS A 102 -13.56 12.50 14.54
N GLN A 103 -14.33 13.10 13.61
CA GLN A 103 -13.86 14.18 12.73
C GLN A 103 -12.57 13.82 12.02
N VAL A 104 -12.56 12.64 11.38
CA VAL A 104 -11.40 12.10 10.68
C VAL A 104 -11.02 13.01 9.50
N ASN A 105 -9.76 13.37 9.41
CA ASN A 105 -9.24 14.22 8.33
C ASN A 105 -8.61 13.39 7.21
N ILE A 106 -7.98 12.28 7.55
CA ILE A 106 -7.27 11.39 6.63
C ILE A 106 -7.81 9.97 6.82
N PHE A 107 -8.44 9.43 5.78
CA PHE A 107 -9.03 8.09 5.79
C PHE A 107 -8.31 7.18 4.80
N TYR A 108 -7.71 6.10 5.28
CA TYR A 108 -6.88 5.17 4.53
C TYR A 108 -7.39 3.74 4.66
N THR A 109 -7.81 3.12 3.55
CA THR A 109 -8.48 1.82 3.56
C THR A 109 -8.16 0.99 2.30
N ALA A 110 -8.62 -0.26 2.29
CA ALA A 110 -8.41 -1.15 1.15
C ALA A 110 -9.49 -1.00 0.07
N PRO A 111 -9.15 -1.12 -1.23
CA PRO A 111 -10.12 -1.13 -2.33
C PRO A 111 -11.23 -2.16 -2.17
N THR A 112 -10.95 -3.32 -1.59
CA THR A 112 -11.97 -4.33 -1.27
C THR A 112 -13.06 -3.78 -0.36
N ALA A 113 -12.69 -3.03 0.69
CA ALA A 113 -13.67 -2.38 1.57
C ALA A 113 -14.48 -1.31 0.81
N ILE A 114 -13.81 -0.51 -0.03
CA ILE A 114 -14.47 0.52 -0.85
C ILE A 114 -15.50 -0.11 -1.79
N ARG A 115 -15.12 -1.18 -2.52
CA ARG A 115 -16.04 -1.90 -3.42
C ARG A 115 -17.24 -2.50 -2.68
N ALA A 116 -17.01 -3.08 -1.51
CA ALA A 116 -18.09 -3.63 -0.69
C ALA A 116 -19.08 -2.53 -0.26
N LEU A 117 -18.58 -1.38 0.20
CA LEU A 117 -19.42 -0.27 0.62
C LEU A 117 -20.13 0.42 -0.56
N MET A 118 -19.45 0.57 -1.71
CA MET A 118 -20.02 1.10 -2.94
C MET A 118 -21.22 0.28 -3.41
N LYS A 119 -21.13 -1.05 -3.35
CA LYS A 119 -22.20 -1.96 -3.76
C LYS A 119 -23.51 -1.76 -2.98
N GLU A 120 -23.42 -1.32 -1.74
CA GLU A 120 -24.58 -1.10 -0.87
C GLU A 120 -25.27 0.27 -1.09
N GLY A 121 -24.66 1.12 -1.94
CA GLY A 121 -25.21 2.39 -2.36
C GLY A 121 -24.80 3.58 -1.51
N ASP A 122 -25.12 4.78 -2.02
CA ASP A 122 -24.65 6.05 -1.49
C ASP A 122 -25.36 6.50 -0.22
N ASP A 123 -26.54 5.96 0.07
CA ASP A 123 -27.38 6.45 1.17
C ASP A 123 -26.75 6.25 2.54
N PHE A 124 -25.89 5.22 2.68
CA PHE A 124 -25.12 5.01 3.89
C PHE A 124 -24.06 6.10 4.12
N VAL A 125 -23.46 6.59 3.03
CA VAL A 125 -22.50 7.71 3.09
C VAL A 125 -23.22 9.02 3.42
N LYS A 126 -24.37 9.28 2.79
CA LYS A 126 -25.15 10.52 2.94
C LYS A 126 -25.71 10.75 4.34
N LYS A 127 -25.81 9.71 5.17
CA LYS A 127 -26.28 9.79 6.56
C LYS A 127 -25.29 10.48 7.50
N CYS A 128 -24.03 10.65 7.09
CA CYS A 128 -22.95 11.12 7.93
C CYS A 128 -22.34 12.44 7.42
N ASP A 129 -21.86 13.27 8.32
CA ASP A 129 -21.09 14.45 7.95
C ASP A 129 -19.62 14.08 7.76
N LEU A 130 -19.19 14.05 6.51
CA LEU A 130 -17.81 13.77 6.13
C LEU A 130 -17.02 15.04 5.76
N SER A 131 -17.49 16.22 6.22
CA SER A 131 -16.86 17.50 5.88
C SER A 131 -15.46 17.67 6.49
N SER A 132 -15.13 16.90 7.52
CA SER A 132 -13.79 16.85 8.10
C SER A 132 -12.76 16.12 7.23
N LEU A 133 -13.20 15.25 6.31
CA LEU A 133 -12.29 14.52 5.43
C LEU A 133 -11.57 15.47 4.49
N ARG A 134 -10.27 15.32 4.42
CA ARG A 134 -9.36 16.11 3.59
C ARG A 134 -8.58 15.25 2.60
N ILE A 135 -8.22 14.04 3.01
CA ILE A 135 -7.47 13.05 2.21
C ILE A 135 -8.17 11.70 2.29
N LEU A 136 -8.30 11.06 1.14
CA LEU A 136 -8.72 9.68 1.00
C LEU A 136 -7.54 8.85 0.48
N GLY A 137 -7.26 7.71 1.08
CA GLY A 137 -6.16 6.85 0.65
C GLY A 137 -6.59 5.42 0.38
N THR A 138 -5.88 4.74 -0.52
CA THR A 138 -6.09 3.33 -0.86
C THR A 138 -4.81 2.53 -0.80
N VAL A 139 -4.91 1.25 -0.40
CA VAL A 139 -3.76 0.37 -0.17
C VAL A 139 -4.09 -1.11 -0.30
N GLY A 140 -3.07 -1.87 -0.67
CA GLY A 140 -3.04 -3.34 -0.55
C GLY A 140 -3.39 -4.09 -1.82
N GLU A 141 -4.09 -3.47 -2.73
CA GLU A 141 -4.42 -3.99 -4.06
C GLU A 141 -4.71 -2.84 -5.03
N PRO A 142 -4.61 -3.05 -6.35
CA PRO A 142 -5.02 -2.03 -7.31
C PRO A 142 -6.50 -1.69 -7.16
N ILE A 143 -6.82 -0.39 -7.18
CA ILE A 143 -8.21 0.07 -7.22
C ILE A 143 -8.67 0.24 -8.67
N ASN A 144 -9.82 -0.33 -9.01
CA ASN A 144 -10.40 -0.11 -10.32
C ASN A 144 -10.96 1.32 -10.47
N PRO A 145 -10.97 1.89 -11.68
CA PRO A 145 -11.42 3.27 -11.92
C PRO A 145 -12.85 3.57 -11.42
N GLU A 146 -13.75 2.61 -11.46
CA GLU A 146 -15.12 2.78 -10.98
C GLU A 146 -15.17 3.02 -9.47
N ALA A 147 -14.52 2.17 -8.68
CA ALA A 147 -14.44 2.34 -7.22
C ALA A 147 -13.67 3.60 -6.84
N TRP A 148 -12.61 3.93 -7.58
CA TRP A 148 -11.86 5.16 -7.38
C TRP A 148 -12.74 6.40 -7.59
N ASN A 149 -13.51 6.44 -8.70
CA ASN A 149 -14.42 7.55 -9.01
C ASN A 149 -15.54 7.67 -7.98
N TRP A 150 -16.12 6.56 -7.55
CA TRP A 150 -17.12 6.55 -6.48
C TRP A 150 -16.53 7.10 -5.18
N TYR A 151 -15.35 6.65 -4.80
CA TYR A 151 -14.66 7.11 -3.59
C TYR A 151 -14.37 8.61 -3.63
N ALA A 152 -13.88 9.10 -4.76
CA ALA A 152 -13.63 10.53 -4.97
C ALA A 152 -14.91 11.38 -4.96
N SER A 153 -15.96 10.94 -5.66
CA SER A 153 -17.16 11.74 -5.88
C SER A 153 -18.18 11.65 -4.74
N VAL A 154 -18.42 10.44 -4.23
CA VAL A 154 -19.45 10.21 -3.20
C VAL A 154 -18.89 10.47 -1.80
N VAL A 155 -17.76 9.86 -1.45
CA VAL A 155 -17.14 10.02 -0.14
C VAL A 155 -16.40 11.35 -0.03
N GLY A 156 -15.54 11.63 -1.00
CA GLY A 156 -14.69 12.83 -1.02
C GLY A 156 -15.39 14.08 -1.56
N LYS A 157 -16.62 13.96 -2.11
CA LYS A 157 -17.38 15.06 -2.72
C LYS A 157 -16.56 15.87 -3.75
N ASN A 158 -15.63 15.19 -4.44
CA ASN A 158 -14.64 15.77 -5.36
C ASN A 158 -13.76 16.87 -4.73
N LYS A 159 -13.64 16.90 -3.41
CA LYS A 159 -12.80 17.84 -2.66
C LYS A 159 -11.57 17.17 -2.08
N CYS A 160 -11.66 15.88 -1.76
CA CYS A 160 -10.58 15.10 -1.21
C CYS A 160 -9.81 14.39 -2.33
N PRO A 161 -8.50 14.61 -2.48
CA PRO A 161 -7.68 13.79 -3.37
C PRO A 161 -7.68 12.33 -2.91
N VAL A 162 -7.72 11.40 -3.87
CA VAL A 162 -7.56 9.97 -3.62
C VAL A 162 -6.12 9.59 -3.87
N ILE A 163 -5.45 9.18 -2.82
CA ILE A 163 -4.04 8.80 -2.80
C ILE A 163 -3.95 7.28 -2.88
N ASP A 164 -3.76 6.78 -4.09
CA ASP A 164 -3.57 5.35 -4.35
C ASP A 164 -2.10 5.00 -4.18
N THR A 165 -1.79 4.17 -3.19
CA THR A 165 -0.41 3.91 -2.78
C THR A 165 0.01 2.50 -3.17
N TRP A 166 1.16 2.37 -3.83
CA TRP A 166 1.77 1.07 -4.05
C TRP A 166 3.03 0.90 -3.21
N TRP A 167 3.09 -0.23 -2.53
CA TRP A 167 4.21 -0.68 -1.73
C TRP A 167 4.00 -2.12 -1.27
N GLN A 168 5.02 -2.69 -0.66
CA GLN A 168 5.04 -4.09 -0.19
C GLN A 168 5.53 -4.16 1.25
N THR A 169 5.35 -5.31 1.91
CA THR A 169 5.97 -5.57 3.22
C THR A 169 7.48 -5.34 3.19
N GLU A 170 8.11 -5.75 2.11
CA GLU A 170 9.53 -5.66 1.84
C GLU A 170 10.03 -4.22 1.70
N THR A 171 9.17 -3.31 1.32
CA THR A 171 9.57 -1.91 1.05
C THR A 171 9.48 -1.00 2.27
N GLY A 172 8.75 -1.42 3.32
CA GLY A 172 8.62 -0.68 4.57
C GLY A 172 7.75 0.57 4.51
N GLY A 173 7.40 1.04 3.33
CA GLY A 173 6.55 2.20 3.08
C GLY A 173 6.32 2.42 1.59
N HIS A 174 5.60 3.48 1.23
CA HIS A 174 5.18 3.78 -0.13
C HIS A 174 6.38 3.98 -1.07
N LEU A 175 6.39 3.29 -2.22
CA LEU A 175 7.38 3.49 -3.28
C LEU A 175 6.82 4.25 -4.47
N ILE A 176 5.53 4.05 -4.77
CA ILE A 176 4.83 4.79 -5.83
C ILE A 176 3.54 5.33 -5.22
N SER A 177 3.35 6.64 -5.29
CA SER A 177 2.20 7.30 -4.67
C SER A 177 2.03 8.71 -5.23
N PRO A 178 0.80 9.17 -5.48
CA PRO A 178 0.58 10.58 -5.73
C PRO A 178 0.90 11.43 -4.50
N ILE A 179 1.26 12.68 -4.74
CA ILE A 179 1.49 13.69 -3.69
C ILE A 179 0.33 14.67 -3.75
N PRO A 180 -0.43 14.87 -2.65
CA PRO A 180 -1.54 15.80 -2.60
C PRO A 180 -1.12 17.22 -3.01
N GLY A 181 -1.95 17.87 -3.83
CA GLY A 181 -1.68 19.22 -4.31
C GLY A 181 -0.60 19.33 -5.41
N VAL A 182 0.16 18.27 -5.67
CA VAL A 182 1.25 18.26 -6.67
C VAL A 182 0.89 17.35 -7.85
N SER A 183 0.50 16.12 -7.57
CA SER A 183 0.19 15.13 -8.61
C SER A 183 -1.20 15.37 -9.21
N LYS A 184 -1.30 15.38 -10.54
CA LYS A 184 -2.59 15.24 -11.20
C LYS A 184 -3.06 13.80 -11.02
N LEU A 185 -4.22 13.60 -10.43
CA LEU A 185 -4.72 12.25 -10.13
C LEU A 185 -5.33 11.60 -11.37
N LYS A 186 -5.02 10.32 -11.58
CA LYS A 186 -5.64 9.48 -12.61
C LYS A 186 -6.27 8.26 -11.94
N PRO A 187 -7.55 7.93 -12.18
CA PRO A 187 -8.22 6.80 -11.54
C PRO A 187 -7.47 5.49 -11.71
N GLY A 188 -7.17 4.81 -10.60
CA GLY A 188 -6.47 3.53 -10.56
C GLY A 188 -4.95 3.60 -10.76
N SER A 189 -4.37 4.80 -10.88
CA SER A 189 -2.92 4.97 -10.98
C SER A 189 -2.32 5.29 -9.62
N ALA A 190 -1.21 4.64 -9.29
CA ALA A 190 -0.36 5.00 -8.17
C ALA A 190 0.52 6.24 -8.44
N ALA A 191 0.33 6.91 -9.59
CA ALA A 191 1.04 8.08 -10.08
C ALA A 191 2.53 7.84 -10.36
N HIS A 192 3.44 8.42 -9.55
CA HIS A 192 4.87 8.44 -9.84
C HIS A 192 5.69 7.82 -8.71
N PRO A 193 6.92 7.35 -9.01
CA PRO A 193 7.88 6.97 -7.98
C PRO A 193 8.05 8.07 -6.95
N TYR A 194 8.14 7.65 -5.68
CA TYR A 194 8.27 8.55 -4.56
C TYR A 194 9.67 9.20 -4.50
N PHE A 195 9.84 10.18 -3.63
CA PHE A 195 11.12 10.88 -3.47
C PHE A 195 12.27 9.92 -3.18
N GLY A 196 13.32 9.97 -4.01
CA GLY A 196 14.49 9.10 -3.89
C GLY A 196 14.28 7.65 -4.33
N ILE A 197 13.17 7.37 -5.01
CA ILE A 197 12.89 6.04 -5.57
C ILE A 197 13.16 6.05 -7.07
N GLU A 198 14.08 5.20 -7.50
CA GLU A 198 14.39 4.97 -8.91
C GLU A 198 13.68 3.70 -9.39
N ALA A 199 12.45 3.87 -9.88
CA ALA A 199 11.66 2.78 -10.44
C ALA A 199 11.93 2.62 -11.94
N ALA A 200 12.02 1.38 -12.40
CA ALA A 200 12.12 1.02 -13.81
C ALA A 200 11.14 -0.09 -14.16
N ILE A 201 10.62 -0.06 -15.37
CA ILE A 201 9.89 -1.17 -15.97
C ILE A 201 10.84 -1.88 -16.91
N VAL A 202 10.96 -3.19 -16.79
CA VAL A 202 11.90 -4.00 -17.59
C VAL A 202 11.16 -5.08 -18.37
N ASP A 203 11.76 -5.47 -19.49
CA ASP A 203 11.34 -6.64 -20.28
C ASP A 203 11.77 -7.97 -19.60
N ASP A 204 11.49 -9.11 -20.25
CA ASP A 204 11.85 -10.44 -19.75
C ASP A 204 13.38 -10.67 -19.66
N ASN A 205 14.16 -9.90 -20.39
CA ASN A 205 15.62 -9.97 -20.41
C ASN A 205 16.26 -8.99 -19.40
N GLY A 206 15.45 -8.15 -18.73
CA GLY A 206 15.92 -7.14 -17.78
C GLY A 206 16.39 -5.82 -18.42
N ASN A 207 16.09 -5.59 -19.69
CA ASN A 207 16.32 -4.31 -20.34
C ASN A 207 15.27 -3.29 -19.88
N ILE A 208 15.72 -2.08 -19.56
CA ILE A 208 14.83 -1.00 -19.15
C ILE A 208 14.02 -0.53 -20.35
N LEU A 209 12.71 -0.43 -20.16
CA LEU A 209 11.76 0.07 -21.15
C LEU A 209 11.53 1.56 -20.92
N GLU A 210 11.63 2.35 -21.99
CA GLU A 210 11.44 3.79 -21.97
C GLU A 210 10.04 4.20 -22.48
N GLY A 211 9.58 5.39 -22.08
CA GLY A 211 8.31 5.96 -22.53
C GLY A 211 7.09 5.18 -22.05
N GLU A 212 6.05 5.11 -22.89
CA GLU A 212 4.85 4.30 -22.63
C GLU A 212 5.20 2.82 -22.80
N CYS A 213 4.99 2.02 -21.74
CA CYS A 213 5.42 0.62 -21.73
C CYS A 213 4.67 -0.21 -20.69
N GLU A 214 4.77 -1.53 -20.84
CA GLU A 214 4.30 -2.51 -19.87
C GLU A 214 5.36 -3.59 -19.67
N GLY A 215 5.56 -4.02 -18.43
CA GLY A 215 6.56 -5.04 -18.12
C GLY A 215 6.65 -5.31 -16.61
N LYS A 216 7.82 -5.65 -16.15
CA LYS A 216 8.09 -6.01 -14.75
C LYS A 216 8.67 -4.84 -14.00
N LEU A 217 8.10 -4.55 -12.80
CA LEU A 217 8.54 -3.45 -11.98
C LEU A 217 9.80 -3.80 -11.17
N CYS A 218 10.81 -2.97 -11.30
CA CYS A 218 12.06 -3.07 -10.56
C CYS A 218 12.44 -1.73 -9.92
N MET A 219 13.22 -1.79 -8.83
CA MET A 219 13.88 -0.62 -8.25
C MET A 219 15.38 -0.70 -8.55
N LEU A 220 15.95 0.43 -8.99
CA LEU A 220 17.35 0.49 -9.43
C LEU A 220 18.32 0.79 -8.29
N ASP A 221 17.84 1.45 -7.23
CA ASP A 221 18.64 1.76 -6.05
C ASP A 221 17.90 1.39 -4.75
N SER A 222 18.60 1.44 -3.65
CA SER A 222 18.09 1.16 -2.31
C SER A 222 17.45 2.41 -1.69
N TRP A 223 16.56 2.19 -0.70
CA TRP A 223 15.91 3.26 0.06
C TRP A 223 15.92 2.91 1.56
N PRO A 224 15.70 3.89 2.45
CA PRO A 224 15.80 3.66 3.90
C PRO A 224 14.87 2.56 4.43
N GLY A 225 13.67 2.44 3.88
CA GLY A 225 12.66 1.46 4.27
C GLY A 225 12.86 0.05 3.72
N GLN A 226 13.80 -0.15 2.81
CA GLN A 226 14.04 -1.46 2.19
C GLN A 226 14.38 -2.52 3.24
N MET A 227 13.80 -3.72 3.11
CA MET A 227 14.18 -4.87 3.91
C MET A 227 15.68 -5.18 3.77
N ARG A 228 16.30 -5.65 4.86
CA ARG A 228 17.73 -5.99 4.84
C ARG A 228 17.99 -7.43 4.48
N THR A 229 17.05 -8.30 4.79
CA THR A 229 17.15 -9.74 4.51
C THR A 229 15.84 -10.46 4.82
N VAL A 230 15.76 -11.73 4.45
CA VAL A 230 14.86 -12.69 5.05
C VAL A 230 15.49 -13.24 6.31
N TYR A 231 14.78 -13.18 7.45
CA TYR A 231 15.28 -13.64 8.74
C TYR A 231 15.67 -15.11 8.68
N GLY A 232 16.92 -15.39 9.09
CA GLY A 232 17.48 -16.73 9.09
C GLY A 232 17.82 -17.30 7.71
N ASP A 233 17.56 -16.55 6.59
CA ASP A 233 17.76 -17.07 5.23
C ASP A 233 18.15 -15.94 4.26
N HIS A 234 19.38 -15.46 4.38
CA HIS A 234 19.89 -14.39 3.51
C HIS A 234 20.00 -14.82 2.04
N GLN A 235 20.25 -16.10 1.78
CA GLN A 235 20.31 -16.59 0.40
C GLN A 235 18.96 -16.46 -0.29
N ARG A 236 17.87 -16.83 0.39
CA ARG A 236 16.52 -16.66 -0.11
C ARG A 236 16.19 -15.20 -0.44
N PHE A 237 16.70 -14.24 0.34
CA PHE A 237 16.57 -12.81 0.03
C PHE A 237 17.19 -12.47 -1.32
N LYS A 238 18.43 -12.92 -1.57
CA LYS A 238 19.13 -12.70 -2.84
C LYS A 238 18.40 -13.37 -4.00
N ASP A 239 18.03 -14.63 -3.83
CA ASP A 239 17.40 -15.43 -4.87
C ASP A 239 16.03 -14.88 -5.26
N THR A 240 15.25 -14.41 -4.30
CA THR A 240 13.90 -13.90 -4.55
C THR A 240 13.91 -12.54 -5.25
N TYR A 241 14.78 -11.61 -4.82
CA TYR A 241 14.66 -10.22 -5.23
C TYR A 241 15.75 -9.72 -6.18
N PHE A 242 16.87 -10.42 -6.32
CA PHE A 242 18.03 -9.95 -7.07
C PHE A 242 18.58 -10.94 -8.10
N SER A 243 18.10 -12.18 -8.12
CA SER A 243 18.61 -13.20 -9.05
C SER A 243 18.09 -13.03 -10.47
N GLN A 244 16.81 -12.63 -10.61
CA GLN A 244 16.17 -12.54 -11.92
C GLN A 244 16.71 -11.39 -12.76
N PHE A 245 16.93 -10.22 -12.15
CA PHE A 245 17.46 -9.04 -12.83
C PHE A 245 18.68 -8.50 -12.08
N LYS A 246 19.87 -8.77 -12.61
CA LYS A 246 21.13 -8.41 -11.98
C LYS A 246 21.20 -6.91 -11.67
N GLY A 247 21.51 -6.57 -10.42
CA GLY A 247 21.65 -5.18 -9.96
C GLY A 247 20.33 -4.42 -9.75
N LYS A 248 19.19 -5.11 -9.87
CA LYS A 248 17.86 -4.49 -9.67
C LYS A 248 17.09 -5.26 -8.60
N TYR A 249 16.38 -4.55 -7.75
CA TYR A 249 15.41 -5.17 -6.86
C TYR A 249 14.13 -5.45 -7.64
N PHE A 250 13.82 -6.72 -7.86
CA PHE A 250 12.60 -7.15 -8.55
C PHE A 250 11.44 -7.24 -7.55
N THR A 251 10.38 -6.52 -7.81
CA THR A 251 9.21 -6.44 -6.90
C THR A 251 8.29 -7.66 -6.98
N GLY A 252 8.36 -8.41 -8.06
CA GLY A 252 7.40 -9.48 -8.38
C GLY A 252 6.08 -8.97 -8.94
N ASP A 253 5.94 -7.67 -9.19
CA ASP A 253 4.74 -7.06 -9.74
C ASP A 253 4.94 -6.66 -11.21
N GLY A 254 3.87 -6.82 -11.98
CA GLY A 254 3.72 -6.22 -13.30
C GLY A 254 3.31 -4.76 -13.19
N CYS A 255 3.74 -3.96 -14.16
CA CYS A 255 3.47 -2.54 -14.16
C CYS A 255 3.34 -1.99 -15.58
N LYS A 256 2.43 -1.05 -15.75
CA LYS A 256 2.27 -0.25 -16.96
C LYS A 256 2.62 1.19 -16.65
N ARG A 257 3.33 1.85 -17.58
CA ARG A 257 3.58 3.30 -17.56
C ARG A 257 2.97 3.93 -18.80
N ASP A 258 2.22 5.03 -18.61
CA ASP A 258 1.65 5.76 -19.73
C ASP A 258 2.63 6.82 -20.29
N LYS A 259 2.20 7.49 -21.36
CA LYS A 259 2.96 8.55 -22.03
C LYS A 259 3.29 9.76 -21.13
N ASP A 260 2.52 9.96 -20.06
CA ASP A 260 2.73 11.05 -19.09
C ASP A 260 3.59 10.61 -17.89
N GLY A 261 4.11 9.36 -17.91
CA GLY A 261 4.97 8.79 -16.88
C GLY A 261 4.25 8.23 -15.66
N TYR A 262 2.93 8.06 -15.71
CA TYR A 262 2.14 7.49 -14.63
C TYR A 262 2.22 5.98 -14.59
N TYR A 263 2.26 5.41 -13.39
CA TYR A 263 2.39 3.99 -13.12
C TYR A 263 1.04 3.36 -12.70
N TRP A 264 0.70 2.23 -13.33
CA TRP A 264 -0.38 1.33 -12.93
C TRP A 264 0.19 -0.01 -12.59
N ILE A 265 -0.09 -0.53 -11.41
CA ILE A 265 0.28 -1.88 -11.02
C ILE A 265 -0.74 -2.85 -11.60
N THR A 266 -0.27 -3.81 -12.39
CA THR A 266 -1.15 -4.74 -13.11
C THR A 266 -1.39 -6.05 -12.35
N GLY A 267 -0.65 -6.29 -11.26
CA GLY A 267 -0.77 -7.47 -10.41
C GLY A 267 0.55 -8.21 -10.23
N ARG A 268 0.51 -9.35 -9.54
CA ARG A 268 1.69 -10.20 -9.34
C ARG A 268 2.06 -10.93 -10.62
N VAL A 269 3.34 -10.96 -10.95
CA VAL A 269 3.86 -11.69 -12.13
C VAL A 269 3.89 -13.21 -11.89
N ASP A 270 4.08 -13.61 -10.64
CA ASP A 270 4.12 -15.01 -10.18
C ASP A 270 2.74 -15.60 -9.86
N ASP A 271 1.73 -14.77 -9.67
CA ASP A 271 0.33 -15.18 -9.68
C ASP A 271 -0.11 -15.37 -11.14
N CYS A 272 0.36 -16.46 -11.77
CA CYS A 272 -0.25 -16.95 -12.99
C CYS A 272 -1.70 -17.37 -12.68
N ILE A 273 -2.57 -16.39 -12.56
CA ILE A 273 -3.98 -16.60 -12.82
C ILE A 273 -4.03 -16.78 -14.33
N ASN A 274 -4.00 -18.04 -14.77
CA ASN A 274 -4.54 -18.38 -16.05
C ASN A 274 -6.01 -18.02 -16.02
N VAL A 275 -6.32 -16.77 -16.30
CA VAL A 275 -7.65 -16.34 -16.67
C VAL A 275 -7.86 -16.83 -18.11
N CYS A 276 -7.90 -18.13 -18.24
CA CYS A 276 -8.70 -18.71 -19.29
C CYS A 276 -10.13 -18.37 -18.94
N LEU A 277 -10.77 -17.49 -19.70
CA LEU A 277 -12.13 -17.00 -19.53
C LEU A 277 -13.19 -18.12 -19.46
N LEU A 278 -12.82 -19.38 -19.42
CA LEU A 278 -13.68 -20.57 -19.45
C LEU A 278 -13.42 -21.60 -18.33
N TYR A 279 -12.42 -21.38 -17.45
CA TYR A 279 -12.18 -22.30 -16.33
C TYR A 279 -11.78 -21.51 -15.07
N THR A 280 -12.77 -21.26 -14.24
CA THR A 280 -12.54 -20.90 -12.84
C THR A 280 -12.16 -22.17 -12.10
N SER A 281 -10.88 -22.35 -11.78
CA SER A 281 -10.50 -23.30 -10.73
C SER A 281 -11.10 -22.77 -9.41
N PRO A 282 -11.95 -23.50 -8.71
CA PRO A 282 -12.51 -23.04 -7.46
C PRO A 282 -11.38 -22.82 -6.46
N SER A 283 -11.34 -21.64 -5.86
CA SER A 283 -10.44 -21.35 -4.77
C SER A 283 -10.59 -22.40 -3.67
N PRO A 284 -9.51 -22.80 -2.98
CA PRO A 284 -9.64 -23.67 -1.81
C PRO A 284 -10.63 -23.17 -0.74
N ARG A 285 -10.97 -21.88 -0.77
CA ARG A 285 -11.98 -21.27 0.10
C ARG A 285 -13.43 -21.57 -0.34
N ASP A 286 -13.63 -21.96 -1.59
CA ASP A 286 -14.98 -22.25 -2.13
C ASP A 286 -15.41 -23.70 -1.89
N ARG A 287 -14.58 -24.51 -1.20
CA ARG A 287 -14.89 -25.91 -0.86
C ARG A 287 -15.54 -26.10 0.51
N SER A 288 -15.91 -25.02 1.20
CA SER A 288 -16.56 -25.08 2.52
C SER A 288 -17.94 -24.39 2.49
N ILE A 289 -18.82 -24.87 1.60
CA ILE A 289 -20.28 -24.72 1.70
C ILE A 289 -20.89 -26.10 1.46
#